data_748ca5e7f9cb5327833be1a20a8d9a98
#
_entry.id   748ca5e7f9cb5327833be1a20a8d9a98
#
_cell.length_a   1.000
_cell.length_b   1.000
_cell.length_c   1.000
_cell.angle_alpha   90.00
_cell.angle_beta   90.00
_cell.angle_gamma   90.00
#
_symmetry.space_group_name_H-M   'P 1'
#
loop_
_entity.id
_entity.type
_entity.pdbx_description
1 polymer ?
#
loop_
_entity_poly.entity_id
_entity_poly.type
_entity_poly.pdbx_seq_one_letter_code
_entity_poly.pdbx_strand_id
1 'polypeptide(L)'
;DVYKRQLLNVGLLNIKDLLDISIEFSRVNDIPINSTEGFIRQLIGWREFIRGIYIAKGSFERTNNFWGFKSKIPKSFYDGTTGIEPLDSSIKKVSDTGYIHHIERLMIVGNFMLLCEFDPDEVYRWFMEVSIDSFDWVMVPNVYGMSQFADGGLMSTKPYISSSNYISKMSDYKKGNWSDIWDGLFWRFMDKQRSFFIKNPRLRMLVNTFDKMDINKKQRHLLTAENFLNKIHNE
;
A
#
# COMPACT_ATOMS: atom_id res chain seq x y z
N ASP A 1 8.06 -14.92 -8.17
CA ASP A 1 8.17 -14.09 -6.95
C ASP A 1 7.36 -14.64 -5.79
N VAL A 2 6.10 -15.00 -6.01
CA VAL A 2 5.16 -15.53 -5.01
C VAL A 2 5.76 -16.73 -4.24
N TYR A 3 6.19 -17.76 -4.96
CA TYR A 3 6.70 -18.99 -4.35
C TYR A 3 7.99 -18.79 -3.54
N LYS A 4 8.89 -17.92 -4.01
CA LYS A 4 10.16 -17.66 -3.31
C LYS A 4 9.93 -16.88 -2.00
N ARG A 5 9.06 -15.88 -2.01
CA ARG A 5 8.79 -15.03 -0.84
C ARG A 5 8.17 -15.82 0.31
N GLN A 6 7.16 -16.63 0.03
CA GLN A 6 6.54 -17.48 1.04
C GLN A 6 7.54 -18.43 1.67
N LEU A 7 8.28 -19.17 0.87
CA LEU A 7 9.28 -20.16 1.33
C LEU A 7 10.41 -19.53 2.15
N LEU A 8 10.85 -18.32 1.77
CA LEU A 8 11.84 -17.57 2.55
C LEU A 8 11.27 -17.06 3.88
N ASN A 9 10.03 -16.59 3.89
CA ASN A 9 9.42 -16.04 5.10
C ASN A 9 9.10 -17.13 6.13
N VAL A 10 8.67 -18.31 5.69
CA VAL A 10 8.41 -19.46 6.59
C VAL A 10 9.68 -20.26 6.94
N GLY A 11 10.85 -19.82 6.44
CA GLY A 11 12.13 -20.47 6.80
C GLY A 11 12.44 -21.77 6.07
N LEU A 12 11.68 -22.14 5.03
CA LEU A 12 11.94 -23.32 4.21
C LEU A 12 13.09 -23.11 3.23
N LEU A 13 13.42 -21.87 2.88
CA LEU A 13 14.60 -21.51 2.09
C LEU A 13 15.53 -20.62 2.93
N ASN A 14 16.82 -20.96 2.91
CA ASN A 14 17.85 -20.11 3.50
C ASN A 14 18.30 -19.07 2.48
N ILE A 15 18.43 -17.81 2.92
CA ILE A 15 18.89 -16.73 2.04
C ILE A 15 20.30 -16.96 1.53
N LYS A 16 21.20 -17.46 2.37
CA LYS A 16 22.59 -17.71 1.98
C LYS A 16 22.66 -18.73 0.86
N ASP A 17 21.97 -19.86 1.02
CA ASP A 17 21.95 -20.92 0.00
C ASP A 17 21.38 -20.40 -1.33
N LEU A 18 20.30 -19.60 -1.26
CA LEU A 18 19.70 -19.01 -2.45
C LEU A 18 20.63 -18.01 -3.14
N LEU A 19 21.42 -17.25 -2.39
CA LEU A 19 22.42 -16.34 -2.93
C LEU A 19 23.55 -17.10 -3.61
N ASP A 20 24.13 -18.09 -2.95
CA ASP A 20 25.24 -18.89 -3.46
C ASP A 20 24.83 -19.59 -4.77
N ILE A 21 23.65 -20.22 -4.81
CA ILE A 21 23.10 -20.84 -6.01
C ILE A 21 22.85 -19.81 -7.12
N SER A 22 22.31 -18.62 -6.78
CA SER A 22 22.02 -17.60 -7.78
C SER A 22 23.28 -17.00 -8.41
N ILE A 23 24.32 -16.78 -7.61
CA ILE A 23 25.62 -16.28 -8.07
C ILE A 23 26.29 -17.30 -8.98
N GLU A 24 26.31 -18.56 -8.57
CA GLU A 24 26.89 -19.63 -9.37
C GLU A 24 26.14 -19.83 -10.69
N PHE A 25 24.81 -19.87 -10.65
CA PHE A 25 23.98 -19.93 -11.86
C PHE A 25 24.27 -18.76 -12.81
N SER A 26 24.43 -17.55 -12.26
CA SER A 26 24.75 -16.36 -13.05
C SER A 26 26.09 -16.48 -13.75
N ARG A 27 27.11 -17.01 -13.07
CA ARG A 27 28.46 -17.23 -13.66
C ARG A 27 28.46 -18.29 -14.77
N VAL A 28 27.79 -19.41 -14.51
CA VAL A 28 27.76 -20.55 -15.47
C VAL A 28 27.00 -20.21 -16.75
N ASN A 29 25.97 -19.37 -16.64
CA ASN A 29 25.07 -19.02 -17.75
C ASN A 29 25.32 -17.62 -18.33
N ASP A 30 26.43 -16.96 -18.00
CA ASP A 30 26.78 -15.61 -18.47
C ASP A 30 25.64 -14.60 -18.33
N ILE A 31 24.90 -14.66 -17.19
CA ILE A 31 23.80 -13.72 -16.95
C ILE A 31 24.37 -12.30 -16.77
N PRO A 32 23.79 -11.28 -17.45
CA PRO A 32 24.24 -9.90 -17.32
C PRO A 32 24.30 -9.44 -15.87
N ILE A 33 25.38 -8.75 -15.49
CA ILE A 33 25.64 -8.33 -14.11
C ILE A 33 24.52 -7.44 -13.53
N ASN A 34 23.88 -6.60 -14.35
CA ASN A 34 22.76 -5.78 -13.93
C ASN A 34 21.52 -6.61 -13.54
N SER A 35 21.27 -7.73 -14.20
CA SER A 35 20.17 -8.65 -13.86
C SER A 35 20.47 -9.39 -12.56
N THR A 36 21.69 -9.89 -12.41
CA THR A 36 22.15 -10.56 -11.19
C THR A 36 22.13 -9.62 -9.99
N GLU A 37 22.66 -8.41 -10.15
CA GLU A 37 22.68 -7.37 -9.12
C GLU A 37 21.25 -6.97 -8.72
N GLY A 38 20.37 -6.74 -9.69
CA GLY A 38 18.97 -6.41 -9.42
C GLY A 38 18.24 -7.50 -8.64
N PHE A 39 18.49 -8.77 -8.94
CA PHE A 39 17.91 -9.90 -8.21
C PHE A 39 18.46 -10.01 -6.78
N ILE A 40 19.77 -9.93 -6.62
CA ILE A 40 20.44 -10.00 -5.31
C ILE A 40 20.02 -8.83 -4.41
N ARG A 41 19.89 -7.64 -4.97
CA ARG A 41 19.41 -6.46 -4.25
C ARG A 41 18.00 -6.67 -3.66
N GLN A 42 17.11 -7.39 -4.33
CA GLN A 42 15.80 -7.73 -3.77
C GLN A 42 15.90 -8.74 -2.63
N LEU A 43 16.81 -9.69 -2.71
CA LEU A 43 16.97 -10.72 -1.68
C LEU A 43 17.59 -10.17 -0.39
N ILE A 44 18.65 -9.37 -0.51
CA ILE A 44 19.41 -8.85 0.63
C ILE A 44 18.94 -7.43 1.00
N GLY A 45 19.03 -6.49 0.04
CA GLY A 45 18.90 -5.08 0.32
C GLY A 45 17.56 -4.70 0.93
N TRP A 46 16.46 -5.09 0.28
CA TRP A 46 15.12 -4.81 0.78
C TRP A 46 14.83 -5.55 2.08
N ARG A 47 15.19 -6.83 2.15
CA ARG A 47 14.93 -7.65 3.33
C ARG A 47 15.66 -7.13 4.56
N GLU A 48 16.95 -6.82 4.46
CA GLU A 48 17.76 -6.30 5.56
C GLU A 48 17.35 -4.87 5.92
N PHE A 49 16.92 -4.05 4.95
CA PHE A 49 16.39 -2.73 5.23
C PHE A 49 15.11 -2.82 6.11
N ILE A 50 14.15 -3.65 5.72
CA ILE A 50 12.91 -3.86 6.48
C ILE A 50 13.22 -4.40 7.88
N ARG A 51 14.10 -5.41 7.98
CA ARG A 51 14.53 -5.95 9.26
C ARG A 51 15.21 -4.89 10.14
N GLY A 52 16.08 -4.08 9.56
CA GLY A 52 16.75 -2.99 10.25
C GLY A 52 15.77 -1.95 10.81
N ILE A 53 14.79 -1.53 10.00
CA ILE A 53 13.71 -0.63 10.45
C ILE A 53 12.91 -1.28 11.59
N TYR A 54 12.50 -2.53 11.44
CA TYR A 54 11.73 -3.22 12.47
C TYR A 54 12.49 -3.29 13.82
N ILE A 55 13.77 -3.69 13.80
CA ILE A 55 14.58 -3.78 15.01
C ILE A 55 14.80 -2.39 15.65
N ALA A 56 15.11 -1.40 14.83
CA ALA A 56 15.48 -0.07 15.34
C ALA A 56 14.26 0.80 15.68
N LYS A 57 13.14 0.64 14.99
CA LYS A 57 12.01 1.55 15.02
C LYS A 57 10.63 0.87 15.08
N GLY A 58 10.53 -0.45 15.13
CA GLY A 58 9.26 -1.16 15.11
C GLY A 58 8.29 -0.75 16.23
N SER A 59 8.79 -0.54 17.46
CA SER A 59 7.96 -0.02 18.56
C SER A 59 7.45 1.40 18.27
N PHE A 60 8.29 2.25 17.69
CA PHE A 60 7.91 3.61 17.30
C PHE A 60 6.82 3.55 16.22
N GLU A 61 6.98 2.75 15.18
CA GLU A 61 5.99 2.62 14.10
C GLU A 61 4.63 2.15 14.63
N ARG A 62 4.60 1.12 15.50
CA ARG A 62 3.36 0.59 16.10
C ARG A 62 2.59 1.58 16.96
N THR A 63 3.26 2.53 17.58
CA THR A 63 2.64 3.48 18.52
C THR A 63 2.33 4.82 17.89
N ASN A 64 2.66 5.00 16.61
CA ASN A 64 2.41 6.25 15.91
C ASN A 64 1.20 6.16 14.99
N ASN A 65 0.40 7.20 15.04
CA ASN A 65 -0.72 7.44 14.14
C ASN A 65 -0.67 8.89 13.67
N PHE A 66 0.23 9.15 12.72
CA PHE A 66 0.54 10.51 12.23
C PHE A 66 -0.70 11.30 11.79
N TRP A 67 -1.65 10.60 11.14
CA TRP A 67 -2.89 11.23 10.66
C TRP A 67 -3.96 11.36 11.74
N GLY A 68 -3.86 10.60 12.83
CA GLY A 68 -4.86 10.56 13.91
C GLY A 68 -6.15 9.84 13.53
N PHE A 69 -6.11 8.92 12.56
CA PHE A 69 -7.27 8.16 12.10
C PHE A 69 -7.70 7.12 13.13
N LYS A 70 -9.02 6.91 13.27
CA LYS A 70 -9.61 6.03 14.27
C LYS A 70 -10.75 5.15 13.72
N SER A 71 -11.03 5.24 12.43
CA SER A 71 -12.13 4.50 11.80
C SER A 71 -11.77 3.03 11.69
N LYS A 72 -12.73 2.16 12.04
CA LYS A 72 -12.59 0.71 11.90
C LYS A 72 -12.80 0.29 10.46
N ILE A 73 -12.23 -0.85 10.09
CA ILE A 73 -12.45 -1.48 8.79
C ILE A 73 -13.82 -2.18 8.80
N PRO A 74 -14.75 -1.83 7.91
CA PRO A 74 -16.06 -2.46 7.83
C PRO A 74 -15.99 -3.85 7.18
N LYS A 75 -17.07 -4.62 7.38
CA LYS A 75 -17.18 -6.00 6.89
C LYS A 75 -17.02 -6.11 5.37
N SER A 76 -17.47 -5.13 4.62
CA SER A 76 -17.33 -5.08 3.16
C SER A 76 -15.89 -5.21 2.66
N PHE A 77 -14.89 -4.80 3.48
CA PHE A 77 -13.46 -4.97 3.20
C PHE A 77 -12.92 -6.38 3.52
N TYR A 78 -13.68 -7.21 4.18
CA TYR A 78 -13.38 -8.64 4.36
C TYR A 78 -14.09 -9.50 3.30
N ASP A 79 -15.31 -9.13 2.94
CA ASP A 79 -16.14 -9.88 1.99
C ASP A 79 -15.87 -9.51 0.52
N GLY A 80 -15.13 -8.42 0.25
CA GLY A 80 -14.92 -7.91 -1.12
C GLY A 80 -16.22 -7.42 -1.76
N THR A 81 -17.00 -6.64 -1.01
CA THR A 81 -18.32 -6.11 -1.42
C THR A 81 -18.40 -4.59 -1.26
N THR A 82 -17.27 -3.90 -1.36
CA THR A 82 -17.20 -2.44 -1.22
C THR A 82 -17.86 -1.69 -2.39
N GLY A 83 -18.00 -2.34 -3.54
CA GLY A 83 -18.44 -1.74 -4.80
C GLY A 83 -17.31 -1.06 -5.59
N ILE A 84 -16.05 -1.27 -5.17
CA ILE A 84 -14.84 -0.77 -5.84
C ILE A 84 -14.14 -1.95 -6.52
N GLU A 85 -14.36 -2.11 -7.81
CA GLU A 85 -13.94 -3.29 -8.58
C GLU A 85 -12.48 -3.71 -8.35
N PRO A 86 -11.45 -2.84 -8.45
CA PRO A 86 -10.07 -3.25 -8.21
C PRO A 86 -9.81 -3.71 -6.78
N LEU A 87 -10.48 -3.10 -5.82
CA LEU A 87 -10.36 -3.44 -4.41
C LEU A 87 -11.04 -4.78 -4.11
N ASP A 88 -12.30 -4.94 -4.54
CA ASP A 88 -13.09 -6.16 -4.32
C ASP A 88 -12.41 -7.38 -4.98
N SER A 89 -11.84 -7.21 -6.17
CA SER A 89 -11.06 -8.24 -6.85
C SER A 89 -9.82 -8.65 -6.04
N SER A 90 -9.08 -7.67 -5.49
CA SER A 90 -7.90 -7.93 -4.67
C SER A 90 -8.26 -8.60 -3.34
N ILE A 91 -9.36 -8.18 -2.69
CA ILE A 91 -9.86 -8.78 -1.45
C ILE A 91 -10.28 -10.23 -1.69
N LYS A 92 -11.07 -10.52 -2.70
CA LYS A 92 -11.49 -11.88 -3.05
C LYS A 92 -10.28 -12.76 -3.35
N LYS A 93 -9.33 -12.26 -4.13
CA LYS A 93 -8.10 -12.97 -4.45
C LYS A 93 -7.30 -13.35 -3.19
N VAL A 94 -7.13 -12.41 -2.24
CA VAL A 94 -6.40 -12.73 -1.01
C VAL A 94 -7.20 -13.68 -0.11
N SER A 95 -8.51 -13.55 -0.07
CA SER A 95 -9.39 -14.47 0.68
C SER A 95 -9.28 -15.92 0.15
N ASP A 96 -9.23 -16.09 -1.17
CA ASP A 96 -9.18 -17.40 -1.81
C ASP A 96 -7.80 -18.05 -1.75
N THR A 97 -6.73 -17.24 -1.83
CA THR A 97 -5.35 -17.73 -2.02
C THR A 97 -4.41 -17.44 -0.85
N GLY A 98 -4.83 -16.61 0.11
CA GLY A 98 -3.97 -16.08 1.17
C GLY A 98 -2.88 -15.12 0.65
N TYR A 99 -2.93 -14.71 -0.62
CA TYR A 99 -1.85 -13.94 -1.23
C TYR A 99 -2.33 -12.95 -2.30
N ILE A 100 -1.79 -11.73 -2.21
CA ILE A 100 -1.74 -10.74 -3.30
C ILE A 100 -0.33 -10.15 -3.36
N HIS A 101 0.14 -9.77 -4.55
CA HIS A 101 1.50 -9.25 -4.68
C HIS A 101 1.65 -7.83 -4.09
N HIS A 102 2.91 -7.40 -3.89
CA HIS A 102 3.22 -6.16 -3.18
C HIS A 102 2.52 -4.91 -3.76
N ILE A 103 2.42 -4.79 -5.08
CA ILE A 103 1.75 -3.63 -5.71
C ILE A 103 0.24 -3.62 -5.43
N GLU A 104 -0.41 -4.76 -5.45
CA GLU A 104 -1.83 -4.87 -5.04
C GLU A 104 -2.01 -4.47 -3.57
N ARG A 105 -1.11 -4.94 -2.68
CA ARG A 105 -1.13 -4.56 -1.25
C ARG A 105 -0.96 -3.07 -1.05
N LEU A 106 0.03 -2.47 -1.72
CA LEU A 106 0.40 -1.08 -1.50
C LEU A 106 -0.53 -0.11 -2.23
N MET A 107 -0.72 -0.30 -3.55
CA MET A 107 -1.33 0.69 -4.43
C MET A 107 -2.83 0.48 -4.66
N ILE A 108 -3.36 -0.69 -4.33
CA ILE A 108 -4.81 -0.94 -4.36
C ILE A 108 -5.36 -0.94 -2.94
N VAL A 109 -5.06 -1.97 -2.16
CA VAL A 109 -5.67 -2.16 -0.83
C VAL A 109 -5.20 -1.08 0.15
N GLY A 110 -3.90 -0.96 0.38
CA GLY A 110 -3.35 -0.02 1.35
C GLY A 110 -3.61 1.45 0.98
N ASN A 111 -3.45 1.81 -0.29
CA ASN A 111 -3.80 3.14 -0.79
C ASN A 111 -5.28 3.47 -0.54
N PHE A 112 -6.19 2.56 -0.89
CA PHE A 112 -7.63 2.80 -0.69
C PHE A 112 -8.00 2.90 0.80
N MET A 113 -7.43 2.03 1.65
CA MET A 113 -7.63 2.08 3.10
C MET A 113 -7.13 3.40 3.72
N LEU A 114 -5.97 3.91 3.27
CA LEU A 114 -5.46 5.21 3.69
C LEU A 114 -6.39 6.36 3.27
N LEU A 115 -6.90 6.32 2.03
CA LEU A 115 -7.85 7.32 1.54
C LEU A 115 -9.20 7.26 2.27
N CYS A 116 -9.58 6.11 2.82
CA CYS A 116 -10.75 5.93 3.69
C CYS A 116 -10.50 6.33 5.15
N GLU A 117 -9.29 6.76 5.49
CA GLU A 117 -8.93 7.23 6.83
C GLU A 117 -9.11 6.18 7.93
N PHE A 118 -8.82 4.90 7.62
CA PHE A 118 -8.87 3.84 8.63
C PHE A 118 -7.72 3.95 9.63
N ASP A 119 -7.97 3.47 10.85
CA ASP A 119 -6.94 3.33 11.87
C ASP A 119 -5.81 2.43 11.37
N PRO A 120 -4.53 2.84 11.45
CA PRO A 120 -3.42 2.01 10.99
C PRO A 120 -3.32 0.67 11.72
N ASP A 121 -3.79 0.55 12.97
CA ASP A 121 -3.83 -0.72 13.70
C ASP A 121 -4.87 -1.67 13.10
N GLU A 122 -6.01 -1.15 12.65
CA GLU A 122 -7.02 -1.93 11.93
C GLU A 122 -6.49 -2.41 10.58
N VAL A 123 -5.77 -1.54 9.83
CA VAL A 123 -5.15 -1.92 8.56
C VAL A 123 -4.07 -2.99 8.77
N TYR A 124 -3.23 -2.83 9.81
CA TYR A 124 -2.23 -3.83 10.16
C TYR A 124 -2.89 -5.18 10.49
N ARG A 125 -3.92 -5.17 11.35
CA ARG A 125 -4.68 -6.37 11.71
C ARG A 125 -5.24 -7.06 10.48
N TRP A 126 -5.90 -6.31 9.59
CA TRP A 126 -6.46 -6.85 8.36
C TRP A 126 -5.42 -7.60 7.53
N PHE A 127 -4.24 -7.00 7.27
CA PHE A 127 -3.18 -7.66 6.51
C PHE A 127 -2.65 -8.92 7.21
N MET A 128 -2.54 -8.89 8.55
CA MET A 128 -2.10 -10.06 9.33
C MET A 128 -3.10 -11.22 9.26
N GLU A 129 -4.40 -10.92 9.20
CA GLU A 129 -5.46 -11.92 9.18
C GLU A 129 -5.63 -12.57 7.81
N VAL A 130 -5.50 -11.80 6.72
CA VAL A 130 -5.84 -12.29 5.38
C VAL A 130 -4.67 -12.86 4.58
N SER A 131 -3.42 -12.61 4.99
CA SER A 131 -2.25 -12.99 4.20
C SER A 131 -1.39 -14.04 4.88
N ILE A 132 -1.12 -15.14 4.19
CA ILE A 132 -0.33 -16.28 4.70
C ILE A 132 1.16 -15.94 4.92
N ASP A 133 1.68 -14.93 4.21
CA ASP A 133 3.07 -14.49 4.30
C ASP A 133 3.26 -13.23 5.16
N SER A 134 2.26 -12.89 5.98
CA SER A 134 2.29 -11.76 6.89
C SER A 134 3.00 -12.13 8.19
N PHE A 135 4.25 -11.69 8.32
CA PHE A 135 5.04 -11.79 9.53
C PHE A 135 5.24 -10.40 10.14
N ASP A 136 5.24 -10.32 11.45
CA ASP A 136 5.30 -9.07 12.19
C ASP A 136 6.44 -8.15 11.72
N TRP A 137 7.65 -8.69 11.64
CA TRP A 137 8.83 -7.94 11.23
C TRP A 137 8.77 -7.39 9.79
N VAL A 138 7.95 -8.00 8.92
CA VAL A 138 7.71 -7.52 7.56
C VAL A 138 6.57 -6.52 7.56
N MET A 139 5.48 -6.83 8.28
CA MET A 139 4.24 -6.07 8.16
C MET A 139 4.28 -4.74 8.91
N VAL A 140 4.98 -4.65 10.03
CA VAL A 140 5.09 -3.39 10.78
C VAL A 140 5.66 -2.26 9.90
N PRO A 141 6.87 -2.37 9.32
CA PRO A 141 7.38 -1.30 8.46
C PRO A 141 6.57 -1.11 7.17
N ASN A 142 6.05 -2.19 6.59
CA ASN A 142 5.30 -2.09 5.34
C ASN A 142 3.91 -1.48 5.51
N VAL A 143 3.22 -1.73 6.64
CA VAL A 143 1.89 -1.16 6.87
C VAL A 143 2.00 0.22 7.50
N TYR A 144 2.58 0.35 8.70
CA TYR A 144 2.64 1.64 9.38
C TYR A 144 3.52 2.65 8.63
N GLY A 145 4.71 2.22 8.19
CA GLY A 145 5.66 3.10 7.50
C GLY A 145 5.29 3.37 6.04
N MET A 146 5.24 2.32 5.23
CA MET A 146 5.09 2.49 3.78
C MET A 146 3.65 2.75 3.35
N SER A 147 2.71 1.87 3.75
CA SER A 147 1.33 1.89 3.24
C SER A 147 0.52 3.02 3.86
N GLN A 148 0.50 3.12 5.19
CA GLN A 148 -0.34 4.06 5.92
C GLN A 148 0.37 5.37 6.27
N PHE A 149 1.69 5.46 6.10
CA PHE A 149 2.48 6.64 6.47
C PHE A 149 2.21 7.07 7.93
N ALA A 150 1.92 6.11 8.80
CA ALA A 150 1.56 6.36 10.18
C ALA A 150 2.76 6.78 11.04
N ASP A 151 3.97 6.49 10.57
CA ASP A 151 5.25 6.90 11.17
C ASP A 151 5.64 8.38 10.89
N GLY A 152 4.85 9.08 10.06
CA GLY A 152 5.09 10.47 9.71
C GLY A 152 6.28 10.70 8.77
N GLY A 153 6.77 9.65 8.11
CA GLY A 153 7.82 9.75 7.09
C GLY A 153 9.19 9.22 7.52
N LEU A 154 9.23 8.35 8.52
CA LEU A 154 10.45 7.65 8.91
C LEU A 154 10.93 6.72 7.78
N MET A 155 10.02 5.90 7.24
CA MET A 155 10.33 4.90 6.23
C MET A 155 10.22 5.45 4.81
N SER A 156 9.27 6.32 4.55
CA SER A 156 9.01 6.86 3.22
C SER A 156 8.93 8.38 3.22
N THR A 157 9.44 9.03 2.16
CA THR A 157 9.45 10.50 2.06
C THR A 157 8.09 11.12 1.72
N LYS A 158 7.12 10.29 1.37
CA LYS A 158 5.75 10.69 1.03
C LYS A 158 4.81 9.49 1.16
N PRO A 159 3.52 9.71 1.43
CA PRO A 159 2.52 8.64 1.39
C PRO A 159 2.39 8.06 -0.02
N TYR A 160 2.16 6.75 -0.09
CA TYR A 160 1.92 6.03 -1.34
C TYR A 160 0.43 6.08 -1.70
N ILE A 161 -0.01 7.27 -2.13
CA ILE A 161 -1.38 7.49 -2.61
C ILE A 161 -1.38 7.75 -4.11
N SER A 162 -2.45 7.35 -4.77
CA SER A 162 -2.67 7.56 -6.19
C SER A 162 -4.15 7.75 -6.51
N SER A 163 -4.43 8.43 -7.62
CA SER A 163 -5.76 8.50 -8.23
C SER A 163 -6.06 7.24 -9.03
N SER A 164 -7.32 7.10 -9.47
CA SER A 164 -7.77 6.00 -10.33
C SER A 164 -6.97 5.88 -11.63
N ASN A 165 -6.42 6.98 -12.13
CA ASN A 165 -5.62 7.00 -13.35
C ASN A 165 -4.35 6.12 -13.25
N TYR A 166 -3.73 6.05 -12.06
CA TYR A 166 -2.60 5.14 -11.86
C TYR A 166 -3.07 3.69 -11.97
N ILE A 167 -4.16 3.33 -11.30
CA ILE A 167 -4.71 1.97 -11.33
C ILE A 167 -5.03 1.54 -12.77
N SER A 168 -5.76 2.39 -13.52
CA SER A 168 -6.13 2.09 -14.91
C SER A 168 -4.93 1.97 -15.86
N LYS A 169 -3.81 2.64 -15.58
CA LYS A 169 -2.58 2.54 -16.39
C LYS A 169 -1.74 1.31 -16.07
N MET A 170 -1.87 0.78 -14.86
CA MET A 170 -1.07 -0.35 -14.36
C MET A 170 -1.85 -1.67 -14.37
N SER A 171 -3.08 -1.67 -14.90
CA SER A 171 -3.98 -2.82 -14.91
C SER A 171 -4.94 -2.76 -16.09
N ASP A 172 -5.73 -3.81 -16.27
CA ASP A 172 -6.77 -3.90 -17.31
C ASP A 172 -8.14 -3.33 -16.87
N TYR A 173 -8.23 -2.76 -15.64
CA TYR A 173 -9.46 -2.16 -15.14
C TYR A 173 -9.85 -0.92 -15.95
N LYS A 174 -11.06 -0.97 -16.51
CA LYS A 174 -11.64 0.17 -17.22
C LYS A 174 -12.24 1.17 -16.23
N LYS A 175 -12.20 2.45 -16.58
CA LYS A 175 -12.84 3.49 -15.76
C LYS A 175 -14.35 3.24 -15.66
N GLY A 176 -14.90 3.51 -14.49
CA GLY A 176 -16.29 3.35 -14.16
C GLY A 176 -16.63 4.05 -12.84
N ASN A 177 -17.73 3.68 -12.22
CA ASN A 177 -18.17 4.27 -10.95
C ASN A 177 -17.09 4.20 -9.85
N TRP A 178 -16.34 3.11 -9.77
CA TRP A 178 -15.24 2.95 -8.84
C TRP A 178 -14.17 4.03 -8.98
N SER A 179 -13.90 4.47 -10.23
CA SER A 179 -12.88 5.47 -10.50
C SER A 179 -13.28 6.88 -10.03
N ASP A 180 -14.57 7.22 -10.10
CA ASP A 180 -15.09 8.49 -9.61
C ASP A 180 -15.03 8.56 -8.08
N ILE A 181 -15.34 7.45 -7.40
CA ILE A 181 -15.24 7.33 -5.94
C ILE A 181 -13.77 7.44 -5.52
N TRP A 182 -12.87 6.68 -6.19
CA TRP A 182 -11.44 6.71 -5.90
C TRP A 182 -10.84 8.11 -6.05
N ASP A 183 -11.14 8.78 -7.15
CA ASP A 183 -10.66 10.14 -7.42
C ASP A 183 -11.27 11.14 -6.43
N GLY A 184 -12.52 10.96 -6.04
CA GLY A 184 -13.15 11.74 -4.98
C GLY A 184 -12.41 11.63 -3.65
N LEU A 185 -12.13 10.40 -3.19
CA LEU A 185 -11.38 10.12 -1.96
C LEU A 185 -9.96 10.69 -2.03
N PHE A 186 -9.26 10.52 -3.17
CA PHE A 186 -7.92 11.05 -3.38
C PHE A 186 -7.87 12.59 -3.22
N TRP A 187 -8.77 13.30 -3.88
CA TRP A 187 -8.79 14.76 -3.81
C TRP A 187 -9.25 15.27 -2.45
N ARG A 188 -10.23 14.60 -1.82
CA ARG A 188 -10.65 14.90 -0.45
C ARG A 188 -9.53 14.72 0.57
N PHE A 189 -8.82 13.58 0.52
CA PHE A 189 -7.69 13.31 1.40
C PHE A 189 -6.60 14.39 1.25
N MET A 190 -6.23 14.71 0.01
CA MET A 190 -5.26 15.76 -0.28
C MET A 190 -5.69 17.11 0.28
N ASP A 191 -6.97 17.49 0.11
CA ASP A 191 -7.48 18.77 0.58
C ASP A 191 -7.57 18.84 2.12
N LYS A 192 -8.02 17.78 2.75
CA LYS A 192 -8.08 17.65 4.21
C LYS A 192 -6.68 17.71 4.86
N GLN A 193 -5.69 17.08 4.23
CA GLN A 193 -4.30 17.07 4.69
C GLN A 193 -3.43 18.14 3.98
N ARG A 194 -4.03 19.19 3.48
CA ARG A 194 -3.41 20.26 2.67
C ARG A 194 -2.12 20.82 3.27
N SER A 195 -2.08 21.04 4.58
CA SER A 195 -0.91 21.58 5.28
C SER A 195 0.34 20.70 5.13
N PHE A 196 0.15 19.39 5.13
CA PHE A 196 1.22 18.40 4.87
C PHE A 196 1.64 18.44 3.40
N PHE A 197 0.69 18.42 2.48
CA PHE A 197 0.97 18.40 1.03
C PHE A 197 1.70 19.65 0.53
N ILE A 198 1.37 20.84 1.07
CA ILE A 198 2.06 22.10 0.73
C ILE A 198 3.52 22.08 1.19
N LYS A 199 3.81 21.52 2.37
CA LYS A 199 5.17 21.44 2.91
C LYS A 199 6.05 20.44 2.16
N ASN A 200 5.47 19.43 1.51
CA ASN A 200 6.21 18.43 0.80
C ASN A 200 6.48 18.86 -0.66
N PRO A 201 7.75 19.09 -1.07
CA PRO A 201 8.07 19.60 -2.42
C PRO A 201 7.57 18.71 -3.56
N ARG A 202 7.49 17.39 -3.33
CA ARG A 202 7.05 16.41 -4.34
C ARG A 202 5.52 16.37 -4.51
N LEU A 203 4.77 16.89 -3.53
CA LEU A 203 3.31 16.79 -3.49
C LEU A 203 2.60 18.13 -3.67
N ARG A 204 3.31 19.26 -3.49
CA ARG A 204 2.76 20.62 -3.64
C ARG A 204 2.02 20.83 -4.97
N MET A 205 2.48 20.20 -6.04
CA MET A 205 1.84 20.32 -7.36
C MET A 205 0.39 19.79 -7.34
N LEU A 206 0.08 18.78 -6.52
CA LEU A 206 -1.29 18.25 -6.38
C LEU A 206 -2.23 19.31 -5.81
N VAL A 207 -1.77 20.06 -4.80
CA VAL A 207 -2.55 21.17 -4.21
C VAL A 207 -2.83 22.23 -5.27
N ASN A 208 -1.81 22.65 -6.01
CA ASN A 208 -1.98 23.63 -7.08
C ASN A 208 -2.94 23.13 -8.18
N THR A 209 -2.92 21.84 -8.49
CA THR A 209 -3.83 21.24 -9.46
C THR A 209 -5.27 21.27 -8.95
N PHE A 210 -5.49 20.94 -7.69
CA PHE A 210 -6.81 21.01 -7.08
C PHE A 210 -7.32 22.46 -7.01
N ASP A 211 -6.46 23.41 -6.64
CA ASP A 211 -6.85 24.83 -6.54
C ASP A 211 -7.32 25.41 -7.88
N LYS A 212 -6.70 24.98 -8.98
CA LYS A 212 -7.06 25.38 -10.35
C LYS A 212 -8.22 24.58 -10.94
N MET A 213 -8.70 23.55 -10.26
CA MET A 213 -9.81 22.73 -10.75
C MET A 213 -11.13 23.54 -10.73
N ASP A 214 -11.99 23.29 -11.72
CA ASP A 214 -13.34 23.86 -11.78
C ASP A 214 -14.11 23.60 -10.48
N ILE A 215 -14.88 24.59 -10.03
CA ILE A 215 -15.57 24.56 -8.72
C ILE A 215 -16.60 23.42 -8.66
N ASN A 216 -17.35 23.21 -9.74
CA ASN A 216 -18.38 22.16 -9.76
C ASN A 216 -17.72 20.77 -9.73
N LYS A 217 -16.55 20.64 -10.41
CA LYS A 217 -15.78 19.41 -10.39
C LYS A 217 -15.21 19.12 -8.99
N LYS A 218 -14.69 20.13 -8.28
CA LYS A 218 -14.25 19.99 -6.88
C LYS A 218 -15.39 19.50 -5.99
N GLN A 219 -16.51 20.21 -6.05
CA GLN A 219 -17.68 19.87 -5.24
C GLN A 219 -18.17 18.45 -5.50
N ARG A 220 -18.21 18.03 -6.77
CA ARG A 220 -18.56 16.66 -7.12
C ARG A 220 -17.61 15.65 -6.50
N HIS A 221 -16.29 15.84 -6.58
CA HIS A 221 -15.31 14.94 -5.96
C HIS A 221 -15.51 14.85 -4.46
N LEU A 222 -15.64 15.98 -3.77
CA LEU A 222 -15.83 16.02 -2.32
C LEU A 222 -17.14 15.35 -1.91
N LEU A 223 -18.23 15.64 -2.58
CA LEU A 223 -19.55 15.03 -2.30
C LEU A 223 -19.53 13.50 -2.53
N THR A 224 -18.92 13.05 -3.63
CA THR A 224 -18.78 11.62 -3.93
C THR A 224 -18.00 10.90 -2.84
N ALA A 225 -16.91 11.49 -2.37
CA ALA A 225 -16.10 10.95 -1.28
C ALA A 225 -16.87 10.88 0.04
N GLU A 226 -17.54 11.97 0.43
CA GLU A 226 -18.33 12.01 1.68
C GLU A 226 -19.46 11.00 1.68
N ASN A 227 -20.20 10.87 0.57
CA ASN A 227 -21.25 9.88 0.43
C ASN A 227 -20.73 8.45 0.59
N PHE A 228 -19.58 8.15 0.00
CA PHE A 228 -18.95 6.83 0.13
C PHE A 228 -18.47 6.57 1.55
N LEU A 229 -17.77 7.53 2.17
CA LEU A 229 -17.28 7.41 3.56
C LEU A 229 -18.43 7.25 4.56
N ASN A 230 -19.50 8.03 4.41
CA ASN A 230 -20.69 7.88 5.24
C ASN A 230 -21.32 6.49 5.11
N LYS A 231 -21.32 5.92 3.90
CA LYS A 231 -21.82 4.57 3.70
C LYS A 231 -20.96 3.56 4.46
N ILE A 232 -19.64 3.55 4.24
CA ILE A 232 -18.76 2.51 4.81
C ILE A 232 -18.52 2.66 6.32
N HIS A 233 -18.63 3.86 6.88
CA HIS A 233 -18.47 4.07 8.33
C HIS A 233 -19.74 3.73 9.13
N ASN A 234 -20.87 3.53 8.45
CA ASN A 234 -22.14 3.11 9.07
C ASN A 234 -22.45 1.61 8.86
N GLU A 235 -21.54 0.85 8.23
CA GLU A 235 -21.59 -0.61 8.13
C GLU A 235 -21.06 -1.26 9.43
#